data_1f080cf7c74d78f5e8fe30607bf23ead
#
_entry.id   1f080cf7c74d78f5e8fe30607bf23ead
#
_cell.length_a   1.000
_cell.length_b   1.000
_cell.length_c   1.000
_cell.angle_alpha   90.00
_cell.angle_beta   90.00
_cell.angle_gamma   90.00
#
_symmetry.space_group_name_H-M   'P 1'
#
loop_
_entity.id
_entity.type
_entity.pdbx_description
1 polymer ?
#
loop_
_entity_poly.entity_id
_entity_poly.type
_entity_poly.pdbx_seq_one_letter_code
_entity_poly.pdbx_strand_id
1 'polypeptide(L)' 'PRRGIPRLVDAVEDDQALLGHLLLAAGKIAQQLGVAEAFRLIINNGAGAGQTVFHLHLHIIAGRTFAEGHMAG' A
#
# COMPACT_ATOMS: atom_id res chain seq x y z
N PRO A 1 -22.26 0.85 9.47
CA PRO A 1 -21.14 0.92 8.56
C PRO A 1 -19.90 0.25 9.14
N ARG A 2 -19.15 -0.31 8.29
CA ARG A 2 -17.95 -1.01 8.67
C ARG A 2 -16.85 -0.03 9.00
N ARG A 3 -16.08 -0.30 10.03
CA ARG A 3 -14.90 0.49 10.34
C ARG A 3 -13.79 0.26 9.34
N GLY A 4 -12.97 1.27 9.11
CA GLY A 4 -11.74 1.10 8.37
C GLY A 4 -10.76 0.18 9.09
N ILE A 5 -9.75 -0.29 8.37
CA ILE A 5 -8.69 -1.12 8.92
C ILE A 5 -7.50 -0.19 9.20
N PRO A 6 -7.16 0.07 10.48
CA PRO A 6 -6.09 1.02 10.78
C PRO A 6 -4.71 0.51 10.35
N ARG A 7 -4.41 -0.75 10.63
CA ARG A 7 -3.12 -1.37 10.30
C ARG A 7 -3.37 -2.74 9.70
N LEU A 8 -2.41 -3.23 8.96
CA LEU A 8 -2.53 -4.54 8.33
C LEU A 8 -2.75 -5.65 9.36
N VAL A 9 -2.10 -5.57 10.52
CA VAL A 9 -2.25 -6.57 11.57
C VAL A 9 -3.65 -6.57 12.21
N ASP A 10 -4.43 -5.51 12.00
CA ASP A 10 -5.81 -5.42 12.50
C ASP A 10 -6.80 -6.06 11.53
N ALA A 11 -6.36 -6.44 10.34
CA ALA A 11 -7.22 -7.10 9.36
C ALA A 11 -7.53 -8.53 9.80
N VAL A 12 -8.71 -9.00 9.44
CA VAL A 12 -9.16 -10.36 9.70
C VAL A 12 -9.51 -11.03 8.36
N GLU A 13 -9.82 -12.32 8.41
CA GLU A 13 -10.09 -13.10 7.19
C GLU A 13 -11.23 -12.51 6.36
N ASP A 14 -12.23 -11.93 7.00
CA ASP A 14 -13.34 -11.29 6.30
C ASP A 14 -12.89 -10.08 5.46
N ASP A 15 -11.69 -9.57 5.70
CA ASP A 15 -11.12 -8.45 4.95
C ASP A 15 -10.35 -8.91 3.70
N GLN A 16 -10.25 -10.19 3.47
CA GLN A 16 -9.43 -10.74 2.40
C GLN A 16 -9.83 -10.19 1.02
N ALA A 17 -11.12 -10.14 0.73
CA ALA A 17 -11.59 -9.62 -0.55
C ALA A 17 -11.24 -8.15 -0.73
N LEU A 18 -11.37 -7.34 0.32
CA LEU A 18 -11.01 -5.93 0.29
C LEU A 18 -9.50 -5.76 0.06
N LEU A 19 -8.68 -6.51 0.78
CA LEU A 19 -7.23 -6.42 0.65
C LEU A 19 -6.77 -6.84 -0.75
N GLY A 20 -7.34 -7.92 -1.29
CA GLY A 20 -7.05 -8.32 -2.66
C GLY A 20 -7.47 -7.27 -3.67
N HIS A 21 -8.63 -6.66 -3.47
CA HIS A 21 -9.11 -5.58 -4.33
C HIS A 21 -8.14 -4.39 -4.32
N LEU A 22 -7.64 -4.01 -3.14
CA LEU A 22 -6.69 -2.90 -3.02
C LEU A 22 -5.40 -3.17 -3.79
N LEU A 23 -4.88 -4.40 -3.71
CA LEU A 23 -3.66 -4.76 -4.43
C LEU A 23 -3.88 -4.74 -5.95
N LEU A 24 -5.00 -5.29 -6.42
CA LEU A 24 -5.34 -5.23 -7.83
C LEU A 24 -5.50 -3.80 -8.31
N ALA A 25 -6.17 -2.96 -7.53
CA ALA A 25 -6.34 -1.55 -7.85
C ALA A 25 -5.00 -0.82 -7.94
N ALA A 26 -4.08 -1.11 -7.03
CA ALA A 26 -2.75 -0.51 -7.05
C ALA A 26 -2.00 -0.85 -8.34
N GLY A 27 -2.08 -2.09 -8.79
CA GLY A 27 -1.47 -2.49 -10.07
C GLY A 27 -2.06 -1.74 -11.25
N LYS A 28 -3.39 -1.58 -11.28
CA LYS A 28 -4.07 -0.84 -12.34
C LYS A 28 -3.66 0.64 -12.33
N ILE A 29 -3.56 1.24 -11.17
CA ILE A 29 -3.14 2.63 -11.03
C ILE A 29 -1.71 2.79 -11.54
N ALA A 30 -0.80 1.88 -11.20
CA ALA A 30 0.57 1.91 -11.69
C ALA A 30 0.62 1.88 -13.22
N GLN A 31 -0.23 1.06 -13.86
CA GLN A 31 -0.34 1.03 -15.31
C GLN A 31 -0.85 2.35 -15.87
N GLN A 32 -1.88 2.93 -15.26
CA GLN A 32 -2.44 4.20 -15.70
C GLN A 32 -1.44 5.35 -15.59
N LEU A 33 -0.59 5.30 -14.56
CA LEU A 33 0.45 6.30 -14.36
C LEU A 33 1.69 6.06 -15.21
N GLY A 34 1.75 4.94 -15.93
CA GLY A 34 2.89 4.62 -16.77
C GLY A 34 4.12 4.15 -16.02
N VAL A 35 3.96 3.66 -14.79
CA VAL A 35 5.08 3.23 -13.95
C VAL A 35 5.09 1.74 -13.67
N ALA A 36 4.32 0.95 -14.43
CA ALA A 36 4.15 -0.48 -14.21
C ALA A 36 5.45 -1.29 -14.21
N GLU A 37 6.48 -0.80 -14.92
CA GLU A 37 7.73 -1.54 -15.06
C GLU A 37 8.61 -1.48 -13.81
N ALA A 38 8.45 -0.44 -12.99
CA ALA A 38 9.27 -0.27 -11.78
C ALA A 38 8.57 0.65 -10.80
N PHE A 39 8.04 0.08 -9.75
CA PHE A 39 7.42 0.84 -8.67
C PHE A 39 7.50 0.06 -7.37
N ARG A 40 7.35 0.78 -6.27
CA ARG A 40 7.20 0.18 -4.95
C ARG A 40 5.83 0.48 -4.41
N LEU A 41 5.29 -0.52 -3.71
CA LEU A 41 4.05 -0.38 -2.97
C LEU A 41 4.38 -0.42 -1.49
N ILE A 42 4.02 0.63 -0.77
CA ILE A 42 4.37 0.76 0.64
C ILE A 42 3.10 0.97 1.45
N ILE A 43 3.00 0.23 2.54
CA ILE A 43 1.94 0.38 3.53
C ILE A 43 2.61 0.69 4.85
N ASN A 44 2.34 1.86 5.42
CA ASN A 44 2.86 2.22 6.73
C ASN A 44 1.90 1.74 7.81
N ASN A 45 2.42 1.00 8.78
CA ASN A 45 1.63 0.40 9.85
C ASN A 45 2.09 0.94 11.19
N GLY A 46 1.25 1.71 11.85
CA GLY A 46 1.54 2.28 13.14
C GLY A 46 2.31 3.61 13.05
N ALA A 47 2.19 4.42 14.08
CA ALA A 47 2.80 5.75 14.12
C ALA A 47 4.33 5.68 14.03
N GLY A 48 4.94 4.66 14.63
CA GLY A 48 6.39 4.48 14.59
C GLY A 48 6.95 4.20 13.20
N ALA A 49 6.12 3.74 12.27
CA ALA A 49 6.48 3.51 10.88
C ALA A 49 6.05 4.66 9.96
N GLY A 50 5.59 5.77 10.54
CA GLY A 50 5.17 6.93 9.77
C GLY A 50 3.69 6.99 9.43
N GLN A 51 2.87 6.12 10.01
CA GLN A 51 1.44 6.18 9.78
C GLN A 51 0.86 7.39 10.54
N THR A 52 0.31 8.34 9.81
CA THR A 52 -0.31 9.53 10.37
C THR A 52 -1.83 9.53 10.22
N VAL A 53 -2.34 8.79 9.26
CA VAL A 53 -3.77 8.57 9.04
C VAL A 53 -4.06 7.11 9.41
N PHE A 54 -4.96 6.89 10.36
CA PHE A 54 -5.19 5.55 10.90
C PHE A 54 -6.26 4.78 10.13
N HIS A 55 -6.10 4.79 8.82
CA HIS A 55 -6.78 3.91 7.87
C HIS A 55 -5.73 3.28 6.99
N LEU A 56 -5.92 2.02 6.66
CA LEU A 56 -5.02 1.34 5.75
C LEU A 56 -5.01 2.08 4.41
N HIS A 57 -3.83 2.46 3.96
CA HIS A 57 -3.65 3.07 2.65
C HIS A 57 -2.30 2.69 2.09
N LEU A 58 -2.20 2.73 0.78
CA LEU A 58 -1.03 2.28 0.05
C LEU A 58 -0.40 3.45 -0.69
N HIS A 59 0.92 3.49 -0.66
CA HIS A 59 1.69 4.47 -1.42
C HIS A 59 2.37 3.79 -2.60
N ILE A 60 2.24 4.38 -3.77
CA ILE A 60 2.97 3.94 -4.96
C ILE A 60 4.14 4.90 -5.12
N ILE A 61 5.36 4.37 -5.09
CA ILE A 61 6.57 5.16 -5.25
C ILE A 61 7.28 4.69 -6.50
N ALA A 62 7.56 5.63 -7.39
CA ALA A 62 8.16 5.34 -8.68
C ALA A 62 8.98 6.54 -9.16
N GLY A 63 9.55 6.42 -10.35
CA GLY A 63 10.29 7.52 -10.99
C GLY A 63 11.79 7.47 -10.79
N ARG A 64 12.29 6.42 -10.14
CA ARG A 64 13.74 6.19 -10.00
C ARG A 64 14.01 4.70 -9.84
N THR A 65 15.25 4.32 -9.98
CA THR A 65 15.69 2.94 -9.74
C THR A 65 15.80 2.68 -8.25
N PHE A 66 15.28 1.54 -7.81
CA PHE A 66 15.35 1.11 -6.42
C PHE A 66 16.34 -0.05 -6.28
N ALA A 67 17.09 -0.06 -5.20
CA ALA A 67 17.93 -1.18 -4.82
C ALA A 67 17.13 -2.10 -3.88
N GLU A 68 17.45 -3.39 -3.92
CA GLU A 68 16.82 -4.36 -3.02
C GLU A 68 17.13 -3.99 -1.57
N GLY A 69 16.12 -4.07 -0.71
CA GLY A 69 16.26 -3.73 0.70
C GLY A 69 16.26 -2.24 1.01
N HIS A 70 16.26 -1.40 -0.01
CA HIS A 70 16.22 0.05 0.17
C HIS A 70 14.78 0.55 0.23
N MET A 71 14.46 1.30 1.26
CA MET A 71 13.16 1.96 1.36
C MET A 71 13.27 3.36 0.79
N ALA A 72 12.49 3.64 -0.24
CA ALA A 72 12.39 4.99 -0.78
C ALA A 72 11.76 5.91 0.26
N GLY A 73 12.38 6.99 0.52
CA GLY A 73 11.88 7.86 1.59
C GLY A 73 12.29 9.25 1.40
#